data_4c3038fad6da17bbd8eed56ce6997496
#
_entry.id   4c3038fad6da17bbd8eed56ce6997496
#
_cell.length_a   1.000
_cell.length_b   1.000
_cell.length_c   1.000
_cell.angle_alpha   90.00
_cell.angle_beta   90.00
_cell.angle_gamma   90.00
#
_symmetry.space_group_name_H-M   'P 1'
#
loop_
_entity.id
_entity.type
_entity.pdbx_description
1 polymer ?
#
loop_
_entity_poly.entity_id
_entity_poly.type
_entity_poly.pdbx_seq_one_letter_code
_entity_poly.pdbx_strand_id
1 'polypeptide(L)'
;AATSAKEMLRQTFDVELTKTRTWLQERRVTFNGDAKLTQLYNTNLFFCMFFSTGITLDTEELVLVTSRSPRYYVSAAYWDRDSLLWSFPAILDADPERAKEMLSYVFGRQRRNFGIHSRYIDGTVLEPGFELDELVAPLLALERYINKTDDKSILSDTDIVQCISLI
;
A
#
# COMPACT_ATOMS: atom_id res chain seq x y z
N ALA A 1 8.31 -3.35 -35.99
CA ALA A 1 8.21 -2.55 -34.75
C ALA A 1 6.86 -2.74 -34.05
N ALA A 2 5.71 -2.49 -34.73
CA ALA A 2 4.37 -2.60 -34.09
C ALA A 2 4.03 -4.03 -33.62
N THR A 3 4.43 -5.06 -34.36
CA THR A 3 4.21 -6.46 -34.00
C THR A 3 5.03 -6.83 -32.77
N SER A 4 6.29 -6.36 -32.68
CA SER A 4 7.16 -6.56 -31.53
C SER A 4 6.65 -5.88 -30.27
N ALA A 5 6.13 -4.65 -30.38
CA ALA A 5 5.52 -3.95 -29.25
C ALA A 5 4.26 -4.67 -28.71
N LYS A 6 3.41 -5.18 -29.60
CA LYS A 6 2.23 -5.98 -29.20
C LYS A 6 2.63 -7.27 -28.47
N GLU A 7 3.67 -7.93 -28.93
CA GLU A 7 4.16 -9.15 -28.29
C GLU A 7 4.74 -8.87 -26.90
N MET A 8 5.55 -7.82 -26.76
CA MET A 8 6.06 -7.38 -25.47
C MET A 8 4.93 -7.03 -24.48
N LEU A 9 3.90 -6.32 -24.95
CA LEU A 9 2.73 -5.99 -24.11
C LEU A 9 1.98 -7.25 -23.65
N ARG A 10 1.80 -8.23 -24.53
CA ARG A 10 1.16 -9.51 -24.14
C ARG A 10 2.00 -10.27 -23.13
N GLN A 11 3.28 -10.42 -23.36
CA GLN A 11 4.18 -11.11 -22.43
C GLN A 11 4.19 -10.43 -21.06
N THR A 12 4.27 -9.10 -21.00
CA THR A 12 4.20 -8.33 -19.75
C THR A 12 2.85 -8.53 -19.05
N PHE A 13 1.74 -8.48 -19.80
CA PHE A 13 0.41 -8.72 -19.23
C PHE A 13 0.27 -10.12 -18.64
N ASP A 14 0.71 -11.16 -19.36
CA ASP A 14 0.61 -12.54 -18.88
C ASP A 14 1.49 -12.78 -17.65
N VAL A 15 2.66 -12.18 -17.59
CA VAL A 15 3.55 -12.23 -16.41
C VAL A 15 2.87 -11.57 -15.21
N GLU A 16 2.36 -10.35 -15.35
CA GLU A 16 1.71 -9.62 -14.25
C GLU A 16 0.40 -10.28 -13.81
N LEU A 17 -0.38 -10.81 -14.76
CA LEU A 17 -1.58 -11.58 -14.44
C LEU A 17 -1.24 -12.85 -13.64
N THR A 18 -0.16 -13.54 -14.02
CA THR A 18 0.31 -14.74 -13.31
C THR A 18 0.78 -14.40 -11.91
N LYS A 19 1.61 -13.36 -11.73
CA LYS A 19 2.04 -12.87 -10.41
C LYS A 19 0.85 -12.56 -9.50
N THR A 20 -0.12 -11.80 -10.01
CA THR A 20 -1.32 -11.42 -9.26
C THR A 20 -2.15 -12.65 -8.86
N ARG A 21 -2.35 -13.59 -9.76
CA ARG A 21 -3.07 -14.84 -9.47
C ARG A 21 -2.35 -15.67 -8.43
N THR A 22 -1.05 -15.84 -8.54
CA THR A 22 -0.24 -16.58 -7.56
C THR A 22 -0.34 -15.91 -6.19
N TRP A 23 -0.14 -14.60 -6.13
CA TRP A 23 -0.28 -13.84 -4.88
C TRP A 23 -1.64 -14.06 -4.19
N LEU A 24 -2.73 -13.99 -4.96
CA LEU A 24 -4.09 -14.21 -4.45
C LEU A 24 -4.33 -15.67 -4.03
N GLN A 25 -3.79 -16.64 -4.76
CA GLN A 25 -3.95 -18.06 -4.43
C GLN A 25 -3.24 -18.43 -3.12
N GLU A 26 -2.04 -17.92 -2.92
CA GLU A 26 -1.24 -18.15 -1.71
C GLU A 26 -1.88 -17.54 -0.45
N ARG A 27 -2.63 -16.45 -0.61
CA ARG A 27 -3.25 -15.66 0.48
C ARG A 27 -4.75 -15.87 0.60
N ARG A 28 -5.29 -16.82 -0.14
CA ARG A 28 -6.73 -17.08 -0.15
C ARG A 28 -7.19 -17.59 1.21
N VAL A 29 -8.21 -16.92 1.75
CA VAL A 29 -8.92 -17.35 2.95
C VAL A 29 -10.22 -18.07 2.55
N THR A 30 -10.55 -19.14 3.23
CA THR A 30 -11.79 -19.89 3.05
C THR A 30 -12.55 -19.91 4.37
N PHE A 31 -13.77 -19.39 4.37
CA PHE A 31 -14.68 -19.47 5.49
C PHE A 31 -15.57 -20.69 5.33
N ASN A 32 -15.38 -21.70 6.19
CA ASN A 32 -16.10 -22.95 6.11
C ASN A 32 -17.61 -22.73 6.26
N GLY A 33 -18.37 -23.22 5.27
CA GLY A 33 -19.82 -23.07 5.24
C GLY A 33 -20.33 -21.72 4.70
N ASP A 34 -19.45 -20.76 4.41
CA ASP A 34 -19.86 -19.46 3.86
C ASP A 34 -19.07 -19.09 2.59
N ALA A 35 -19.56 -19.55 1.46
CA ALA A 35 -18.97 -19.24 0.16
C ALA A 35 -19.05 -17.76 -0.21
N LYS A 36 -20.10 -17.05 0.25
CA LYS A 36 -20.30 -15.64 -0.03
C LYS A 36 -19.29 -14.78 0.73
N LEU A 37 -19.07 -15.07 2.00
CA LEU A 37 -18.05 -14.39 2.81
C LEU A 37 -16.65 -14.67 2.27
N THR A 38 -16.38 -15.93 1.87
CA THR A 38 -15.12 -16.31 1.21
C THR A 38 -14.85 -15.46 -0.04
N GLN A 39 -15.86 -15.32 -0.90
CA GLN A 39 -15.74 -14.50 -2.10
C GLN A 39 -15.55 -13.02 -1.76
N LEU A 40 -16.35 -12.47 -0.84
CA LEU A 40 -16.32 -11.08 -0.44
C LEU A 40 -14.94 -10.70 0.13
N TYR A 41 -14.40 -11.50 1.06
CA TYR A 41 -13.10 -11.28 1.65
C TYR A 41 -11.99 -11.24 0.59
N ASN A 42 -11.88 -12.28 -0.24
CA ASN A 42 -10.80 -12.37 -1.22
C ASN A 42 -10.91 -11.31 -2.32
N THR A 43 -12.12 -10.90 -2.69
CA THR A 43 -12.34 -9.80 -3.65
C THR A 43 -11.90 -8.47 -3.06
N ASN A 44 -12.24 -8.20 -1.79
CA ASN A 44 -11.83 -6.96 -1.14
C ASN A 44 -10.31 -6.91 -0.86
N LEU A 45 -9.70 -8.03 -0.49
CA LEU A 45 -8.24 -8.12 -0.36
C LEU A 45 -7.54 -7.77 -1.68
N PHE A 46 -8.04 -8.31 -2.80
CA PHE A 46 -7.54 -7.95 -4.13
C PHE A 46 -7.68 -6.45 -4.40
N PHE A 47 -8.84 -5.88 -4.11
CA PHE A 47 -9.06 -4.45 -4.33
C PHE A 47 -8.19 -3.56 -3.44
N CYS A 48 -8.00 -3.92 -2.16
CA CYS A 48 -7.07 -3.21 -1.28
C CYS A 48 -5.66 -3.18 -1.87
N MET A 49 -5.14 -4.33 -2.29
CA MET A 49 -3.81 -4.44 -2.88
C MET A 49 -3.73 -3.72 -4.24
N PHE A 50 -4.67 -4.00 -5.15
CA PHE A 50 -4.63 -3.51 -6.52
C PHE A 50 -4.83 -2.00 -6.64
N PHE A 51 -5.75 -1.42 -5.86
CA PHE A 51 -6.07 0.01 -5.96
C PHE A 51 -5.20 0.90 -5.09
N SER A 52 -4.62 0.39 -4.00
CA SER A 52 -3.86 1.21 -3.05
C SER A 52 -2.36 1.17 -3.25
N THR A 53 -1.83 0.22 -4.02
CA THR A 53 -0.39 0.07 -4.25
C THR A 53 -0.05 0.15 -5.73
N GLY A 54 1.18 0.52 -6.04
CA GLY A 54 1.74 0.49 -7.38
C GLY A 54 3.25 0.36 -7.33
N ILE A 55 3.85 0.15 -8.49
CA ILE A 55 5.31 0.16 -8.68
C ILE A 55 5.62 1.29 -9.65
N THR A 56 6.57 2.14 -9.30
CA THR A 56 7.06 3.18 -10.20
C THR A 56 7.82 2.55 -11.37
N LEU A 57 7.68 3.14 -12.56
CA LEU A 57 8.31 2.61 -13.77
C LEU A 57 9.82 2.92 -13.87
N ASP A 58 10.26 3.96 -13.17
CA ASP A 58 11.62 4.49 -13.22
C ASP A 58 12.53 3.93 -12.11
N THR A 59 11.99 3.81 -10.89
CA THR A 59 12.78 3.34 -9.73
C THR A 59 12.40 1.93 -9.29
N GLU A 60 11.33 1.36 -9.83
CA GLU A 60 10.76 0.06 -9.43
C GLU A 60 10.40 -0.01 -7.93
N GLU A 61 10.23 1.16 -7.28
CA GLU A 61 9.85 1.26 -5.88
C GLU A 61 8.34 1.06 -5.68
N LEU A 62 7.98 0.42 -4.59
CA LEU A 62 6.59 0.40 -4.12
C LEU A 62 6.16 1.81 -3.75
N VAL A 63 5.00 2.22 -4.23
CA VAL A 63 4.35 3.47 -3.84
C VAL A 63 2.93 3.22 -3.40
N LEU A 64 2.43 4.08 -2.52
CA LEU A 64 1.05 4.06 -2.09
C LEU A 64 0.29 5.21 -2.73
N VAL A 65 -0.98 4.93 -2.98
CA VAL A 65 -1.97 5.93 -3.40
C VAL A 65 -3.28 5.63 -2.69
N THR A 66 -4.12 6.62 -2.53
CA THR A 66 -5.44 6.40 -1.93
C THR A 66 -6.29 5.47 -2.78
N SER A 67 -6.30 5.68 -4.09
CA SER A 67 -6.93 4.76 -5.03
C SER A 67 -6.43 4.99 -6.46
N ARG A 68 -6.13 3.91 -7.17
CA ARG A 68 -5.88 3.92 -8.62
C ARG A 68 -7.16 3.75 -9.45
N SER A 69 -8.32 3.73 -8.80
CA SER A 69 -9.60 3.59 -9.51
C SER A 69 -9.85 4.80 -10.40
N PRO A 70 -10.18 4.61 -11.68
CA PRO A 70 -10.48 5.72 -12.60
C PRO A 70 -11.78 6.45 -12.26
N ARG A 71 -12.57 5.90 -11.34
CA ARG A 71 -13.82 6.50 -10.86
C ARG A 71 -13.64 7.36 -9.61
N TYR A 72 -12.45 7.31 -9.02
CA TYR A 72 -12.15 8.08 -7.81
C TYR A 72 -11.33 9.31 -8.20
N TYR A 73 -11.85 10.50 -7.89
CA TYR A 73 -11.30 11.78 -8.38
C TYR A 73 -9.88 12.10 -7.88
N VAL A 74 -9.48 11.52 -6.76
CA VAL A 74 -8.15 11.72 -6.15
C VAL A 74 -7.11 10.69 -6.56
N SER A 75 -7.38 9.89 -7.60
CA SER A 75 -6.44 8.87 -8.06
C SER A 75 -5.02 9.41 -8.21
N ALA A 76 -4.02 8.63 -7.82
CA ALA A 76 -2.60 8.97 -7.75
C ALA A 76 -2.19 9.99 -6.66
N ALA A 77 -3.13 10.51 -5.86
CA ALA A 77 -2.80 11.24 -4.64
C ALA A 77 -2.72 10.28 -3.45
N TYR A 78 -2.02 10.72 -2.42
CA TYR A 78 -1.76 9.93 -1.22
C TYR A 78 -2.32 10.63 0.03
N TRP A 79 -3.02 9.86 0.84
CA TRP A 79 -3.47 10.17 2.19
C TRP A 79 -3.03 9.07 3.15
N ASP A 80 -2.39 9.42 4.27
CA ASP A 80 -2.00 8.44 5.29
C ASP A 80 -3.21 7.70 5.86
N ARG A 81 -4.26 8.42 6.19
CA ARG A 81 -5.52 7.88 6.71
C ARG A 81 -6.06 6.78 5.80
N ASP A 82 -6.27 7.09 4.53
CA ASP A 82 -6.90 6.16 3.58
C ASP A 82 -6.02 4.93 3.31
N SER A 83 -4.73 5.13 3.16
CA SER A 83 -3.81 4.04 2.87
C SER A 83 -3.52 3.18 4.10
N LEU A 84 -3.35 3.78 5.28
CA LEU A 84 -2.84 3.09 6.45
C LEU A 84 -3.92 2.64 7.44
N LEU A 85 -5.07 3.32 7.51
CA LEU A 85 -6.16 2.88 8.38
C LEU A 85 -7.16 1.96 7.66
N TRP A 86 -7.28 2.06 6.34
CA TRP A 86 -8.26 1.30 5.56
C TRP A 86 -7.64 0.13 4.79
N SER A 87 -6.62 0.36 3.96
CA SER A 87 -6.05 -0.69 3.11
C SER A 87 -4.98 -1.52 3.80
N PHE A 88 -4.07 -0.87 4.53
CA PHE A 88 -2.95 -1.51 5.20
C PHE A 88 -3.32 -2.69 6.11
N PRO A 89 -4.37 -2.63 6.97
CA PRO A 89 -4.69 -3.75 7.84
C PRO A 89 -4.98 -5.05 7.10
N ALA A 90 -5.69 -4.99 5.97
CA ALA A 90 -5.99 -6.16 5.16
C ALA A 90 -4.72 -6.73 4.50
N ILE A 91 -3.83 -5.85 4.05
CA ILE A 91 -2.55 -6.24 3.45
C ILE A 91 -1.63 -6.84 4.52
N LEU A 92 -1.55 -6.22 5.70
CA LEU A 92 -0.77 -6.75 6.83
C LEU A 92 -1.20 -8.16 7.24
N ASP A 93 -2.50 -8.43 7.25
CA ASP A 93 -3.01 -9.76 7.59
C ASP A 93 -2.66 -10.81 6.53
N ALA A 94 -2.65 -10.43 5.26
CA ALA A 94 -2.42 -11.34 4.14
C ALA A 94 -0.94 -11.45 3.72
N ASP A 95 -0.17 -10.36 3.86
CA ASP A 95 1.20 -10.23 3.35
C ASP A 95 2.02 -9.26 4.21
N PRO A 96 2.56 -9.72 5.36
CA PRO A 96 3.35 -8.88 6.25
C PRO A 96 4.59 -8.26 5.59
N GLU A 97 5.21 -8.95 4.64
CA GLU A 97 6.38 -8.43 3.92
C GLU A 97 5.99 -7.22 3.05
N ARG A 98 4.86 -7.33 2.36
CA ARG A 98 4.31 -6.21 1.59
C ARG A 98 3.92 -5.04 2.50
N ALA A 99 3.36 -5.32 3.66
CA ALA A 99 3.04 -4.30 4.67
C ALA A 99 4.31 -3.59 5.17
N LYS A 100 5.43 -4.31 5.35
CA LYS A 100 6.72 -3.71 5.68
C LYS A 100 7.22 -2.77 4.59
N GLU A 101 7.13 -3.17 3.32
CA GLU A 101 7.48 -2.30 2.19
C GLU A 101 6.61 -1.02 2.16
N MET A 102 5.31 -1.15 2.47
CA MET A 102 4.42 0.01 2.60
C MET A 102 4.90 0.98 3.67
N LEU A 103 5.28 0.49 4.86
CA LEU A 103 5.83 1.33 5.92
C LEU A 103 7.15 1.98 5.52
N SER A 104 8.04 1.25 4.85
CA SER A 104 9.29 1.81 4.34
C SER A 104 9.06 2.97 3.36
N TYR A 105 8.09 2.82 2.47
CA TYR A 105 7.68 3.91 1.58
C TYR A 105 7.16 5.14 2.37
N VAL A 106 6.29 4.91 3.34
CA VAL A 106 5.66 5.99 4.11
C VAL A 106 6.72 6.76 4.90
N PHE A 107 7.52 6.08 5.68
CA PHE A 107 8.56 6.71 6.51
C PHE A 107 9.74 7.26 5.69
N GLY A 108 10.00 6.71 4.51
CA GLY A 108 11.02 7.22 3.61
C GLY A 108 10.57 8.43 2.80
N ARG A 109 9.46 8.31 2.06
CA ARG A 109 9.02 9.33 1.09
C ARG A 109 8.06 10.37 1.67
N GLN A 110 7.13 9.94 2.52
CA GLN A 110 6.02 10.79 2.98
C GLN A 110 6.34 11.57 4.26
N ARG A 111 7.36 11.15 5.03
CA ARG A 111 7.65 11.64 6.39
C ARG A 111 7.77 13.16 6.52
N ARG A 112 8.36 13.83 5.53
CA ARG A 112 8.62 15.28 5.59
C ARG A 112 7.35 16.14 5.62
N ASN A 113 6.21 15.54 5.25
CA ASN A 113 4.92 16.20 5.16
C ASN A 113 3.84 15.43 5.92
N PHE A 114 4.19 14.71 6.99
CA PHE A 114 3.20 14.05 7.85
C PHE A 114 2.22 15.07 8.44
N GLY A 115 0.96 14.68 8.50
CA GLY A 115 -0.12 15.54 8.98
C GLY A 115 -0.64 16.53 7.94
N ILE A 116 -0.07 16.58 6.75
CA ILE A 116 -0.59 17.40 5.64
C ILE A 116 -1.73 16.63 4.96
N HIS A 117 -2.82 17.32 4.65
CA HIS A 117 -4.06 16.78 4.11
C HIS A 117 -3.83 15.80 2.94
N SER A 118 -3.11 16.22 1.89
CA SER A 118 -2.80 15.30 0.79
C SER A 118 -1.47 15.59 0.09
N ARG A 119 -0.88 14.54 -0.49
CA ARG A 119 0.45 14.57 -1.09
C ARG A 119 0.47 13.79 -2.41
N TYR A 120 1.48 14.07 -3.21
CA TYR A 120 1.84 13.22 -4.34
C TYR A 120 2.65 12.01 -3.88
N ILE A 121 2.85 11.05 -4.77
CA ILE A 121 3.61 9.82 -4.50
C ILE A 121 5.08 10.06 -4.12
N ASP A 122 5.64 11.21 -4.46
CA ASP A 122 6.99 11.63 -4.09
C ASP A 122 7.06 12.35 -2.74
N GLY A 123 5.92 12.51 -2.05
CA GLY A 123 5.78 13.20 -0.77
C GLY A 123 5.62 14.72 -0.88
N THR A 124 5.56 15.32 -2.07
CA THR A 124 5.27 16.76 -2.21
C THR A 124 3.81 17.06 -1.90
N VAL A 125 3.55 18.24 -1.36
CA VAL A 125 2.20 18.66 -0.97
C VAL A 125 1.32 18.86 -2.20
N LEU A 126 0.15 18.22 -2.20
CA LEU A 126 -0.89 18.46 -3.18
C LEU A 126 -1.88 19.50 -2.67
N GLU A 127 -2.50 19.24 -1.53
CA GLU A 127 -3.41 20.16 -0.86
C GLU A 127 -2.91 20.41 0.55
N PRO A 128 -2.61 21.68 0.92
CA PRO A 128 -2.15 22.02 2.24
C PRO A 128 -3.29 21.92 3.25
N GLY A 129 -2.94 21.78 4.50
CA GLY A 129 -3.86 21.69 5.62
C GLY A 129 -3.36 20.64 6.61
N PHE A 130 -3.45 20.93 7.88
CA PHE A 130 -3.05 19.98 8.92
C PHE A 130 -4.27 19.15 9.34
N GLU A 131 -4.10 17.83 9.38
CA GLU A 131 -5.09 16.88 9.90
C GLU A 131 -4.40 15.92 10.87
N LEU A 132 -4.96 15.78 12.06
CA LEU A 132 -4.36 14.96 13.12
C LEU A 132 -4.34 13.47 12.78
N ASP A 133 -5.35 12.98 12.11
CA ASP A 133 -5.42 11.58 11.67
C ASP A 133 -4.40 11.26 10.55
N GLU A 134 -4.09 12.22 9.69
CA GLU A 134 -2.99 12.09 8.73
C GLU A 134 -1.61 12.04 9.44
N LEU A 135 -1.48 12.72 10.58
CA LEU A 135 -0.24 12.69 11.37
C LEU A 135 -0.05 11.36 12.11
N VAL A 136 -1.11 10.81 12.70
CA VAL A 136 -1.00 9.65 13.59
C VAL A 136 -1.16 8.31 12.86
N ALA A 137 -1.74 8.27 11.67
CA ALA A 137 -1.96 7.05 10.92
C ALA A 137 -0.67 6.23 10.67
N PRO A 138 0.48 6.83 10.32
CA PRO A 138 1.75 6.10 10.19
C PRO A 138 2.17 5.38 11.47
N LEU A 139 2.02 6.02 12.62
CA LEU A 139 2.38 5.42 13.92
C LEU A 139 1.45 4.26 14.28
N LEU A 140 0.15 4.41 14.05
CA LEU A 140 -0.82 3.34 14.28
C LEU A 140 -0.57 2.14 13.36
N ALA A 141 -0.18 2.39 12.11
CA ALA A 141 0.19 1.32 11.19
C ALA A 141 1.47 0.60 11.61
N LEU A 142 2.49 1.33 12.05
CA LEU A 142 3.74 0.78 12.59
C LEU A 142 3.48 -0.07 13.84
N GLU A 143 2.68 0.43 14.79
CA GLU A 143 2.28 -0.32 15.97
C GLU A 143 1.58 -1.64 15.61
N ARG A 144 0.61 -1.59 14.70
CA ARG A 144 -0.10 -2.78 14.23
C ARG A 144 0.84 -3.79 13.58
N TYR A 145 1.79 -3.32 12.76
CA TYR A 145 2.80 -4.18 12.15
C TYR A 145 3.63 -4.91 13.20
N ILE A 146 4.20 -4.19 14.16
CA ILE A 146 5.02 -4.76 15.23
C ILE A 146 4.21 -5.75 16.06
N ASN A 147 2.98 -5.39 16.44
CA ASN A 147 2.10 -6.26 17.23
C ASN A 147 1.72 -7.55 16.48
N LYS A 148 1.57 -7.48 15.16
CA LYS A 148 1.21 -8.63 14.33
C LYS A 148 2.39 -9.56 14.07
N THR A 149 3.59 -9.01 13.84
CA THR A 149 4.74 -9.75 13.33
C THR A 149 5.81 -10.05 14.39
N ASP A 150 5.80 -9.31 15.51
CA ASP A 150 6.89 -9.20 16.50
C ASP A 150 8.24 -8.75 15.88
N ASP A 151 8.21 -8.22 14.64
CA ASP A 151 9.39 -7.71 13.96
C ASP A 151 9.77 -6.31 14.48
N LYS A 152 10.60 -6.29 15.50
CA LYS A 152 11.17 -5.05 16.06
C LYS A 152 12.36 -4.52 15.27
N SER A 153 12.87 -5.29 14.30
CA SER A 153 13.99 -4.84 13.46
C SER A 153 13.66 -3.61 12.63
N ILE A 154 12.38 -3.40 12.32
CA ILE A 154 11.90 -2.20 11.64
C ILE A 154 12.24 -0.91 12.42
N LEU A 155 12.37 -0.98 13.76
CA LEU A 155 12.78 0.15 14.60
C LEU A 155 14.28 0.45 14.54
N SER A 156 15.07 -0.32 13.80
CA SER A 156 16.47 0.03 13.50
C SER A 156 16.59 0.99 12.30
N ASP A 157 15.51 1.21 11.56
CA ASP A 157 15.44 2.19 10.48
C ASP A 157 15.51 3.61 11.06
N THR A 158 16.53 4.35 10.63
CA THR A 158 16.78 5.72 11.15
C THR A 158 15.67 6.68 10.82
N ASP A 159 15.00 6.51 9.68
CA ASP A 159 13.90 7.35 9.24
C ASP A 159 12.69 7.16 10.14
N ILE A 160 12.40 5.92 10.51
CA ILE A 160 11.31 5.57 11.43
C ILE A 160 11.58 6.15 12.83
N VAL A 161 12.80 5.93 13.36
CA VAL A 161 13.17 6.44 14.69
C VAL A 161 13.10 7.96 14.77
N GLN A 162 13.56 8.65 13.73
CA GLN A 162 13.46 10.11 13.65
C GLN A 162 12.01 10.58 13.65
N CYS A 163 11.12 9.91 12.88
CA CYS A 163 9.70 10.26 12.86
C CYS A 163 9.03 10.10 14.23
N ILE A 164 9.27 8.98 14.91
CA ILE A 164 8.72 8.73 16.26
C ILE A 164 9.18 9.83 17.25
N SER A 165 10.39 10.35 17.07
CA SER A 165 10.93 11.38 17.96
C SER A 165 10.39 12.79 17.69
N LEU A 166 9.75 13.01 16.54
CA LEU A 166 9.21 14.31 16.12
C LEU A 166 7.71 14.47 16.39
N ILE A 167 7.00 13.39 16.68
CA ILE A 167 5.57 13.35 16.97
C ILE A 167 5.34 13.14 18.47
#